data_6be17484015f111de8b47164e6eb7237
#
_entry.id   6be17484015f111de8b47164e6eb7237
#
_cell.length_a   1.000
_cell.length_b   1.000
_cell.length_c   1.000
_cell.angle_alpha   90.00
_cell.angle_beta   90.00
_cell.angle_gamma   90.00
#
_symmetry.space_group_name_H-M   'P 1'
#
loop_
_entity.id
_entity.type
_entity.pdbx_description
1 polymer ?
#
loop_
_entity_poly.entity_id
_entity_poly.type
_entity_poly.pdbx_seq_one_letter_code
_entity_poly.pdbx_strand_id
1 'polypeptide(L)'
;RYSRDTLVFLQGFCVLKPSWYRTEEVNVVHLDSRQFTARLPDRDKLIDEDLQVRRIDAELKACWRRTLETAKPQLSPEHFVERYYRAARAWGHLDLLNDLDILPASLCESIVGYPIQAEHGDRDFLSPVVSMPTRDDVESGAVKLVVLDDVGDDNAAHWMLARHKGWRVFDWIGVHDKHWSRQHVRFLEEESVAVEPVAETLRTTLEGRWVWPTVILCQAVRVKIGGDEALITDAAVCHDGCIYVPAGETSG
;
A
#
# COMPACT_ATOMS: atom_id res chain seq x y z
N ARG A 1 16.09 1.58 8.55
CA ARG A 1 15.30 2.10 7.42
C ARG A 1 16.21 2.08 6.21
N TYR A 2 15.76 1.49 5.13
CA TYR A 2 16.65 1.14 4.02
C TYR A 2 16.12 1.82 2.76
N SER A 3 16.93 2.73 2.19
CA SER A 3 16.63 3.42 0.94
C SER A 3 17.63 3.00 -0.15
N ARG A 4 17.36 3.38 -1.37
CA ARG A 4 18.33 3.25 -2.48
C ARG A 4 19.29 4.43 -2.55
N ASP A 5 19.10 5.44 -1.73
CA ASP A 5 19.98 6.61 -1.70
C ASP A 5 21.38 6.19 -1.30
N THR A 6 22.35 6.67 -2.06
CA THR A 6 23.74 6.26 -1.92
C THR A 6 24.66 7.47 -1.97
N LEU A 7 25.51 7.59 -0.95
CA LEU A 7 26.64 8.51 -0.94
C LEU A 7 27.89 7.73 -1.34
N VAL A 8 28.58 8.20 -2.35
CA VAL A 8 29.80 7.55 -2.85
C VAL A 8 31.00 8.44 -2.62
N PHE A 9 32.02 7.89 -1.97
CA PHE A 9 33.27 8.57 -1.66
C PHE A 9 34.44 7.92 -2.39
N LEU A 10 35.31 8.74 -2.93
CA LEU A 10 36.58 8.34 -3.48
C LEU A 10 37.70 9.21 -2.86
N GLN A 11 38.68 8.57 -2.21
CA GLN A 11 39.78 9.27 -1.52
C GLN A 11 39.30 10.38 -0.54
N GLY A 12 38.17 10.18 0.10
CA GLY A 12 37.58 11.15 1.05
C GLY A 12 36.69 12.23 0.42
N PHE A 13 36.63 12.33 -0.92
CA PHE A 13 35.76 13.26 -1.62
C PHE A 13 34.43 12.59 -1.96
N CYS A 14 33.31 13.29 -1.73
CA CYS A 14 32.00 12.80 -2.15
C CYS A 14 31.85 13.02 -3.66
N VAL A 15 31.88 11.93 -4.43
CA VAL A 15 31.83 11.93 -5.91
C VAL A 15 30.46 11.64 -6.47
N LEU A 16 29.54 11.16 -5.62
CA LEU A 16 28.14 10.97 -5.97
C LEU A 16 27.27 11.14 -4.74
N LYS A 17 26.22 11.95 -4.88
CA LYS A 17 25.20 12.15 -3.84
C LYS A 17 23.83 12.35 -4.49
N PRO A 18 22.73 11.86 -3.89
CA PRO A 18 21.40 12.21 -4.32
C PRO A 18 21.12 13.70 -4.05
N SER A 19 20.19 14.31 -4.77
CA SER A 19 19.80 15.71 -4.60
C SER A 19 19.25 16.00 -3.21
N TRP A 20 18.58 15.00 -2.63
CA TRP A 20 18.05 15.00 -1.27
C TRP A 20 18.14 13.59 -0.68
N TYR A 21 18.50 13.45 0.58
CA TYR A 21 18.56 12.18 1.29
C TYR A 21 18.38 12.39 2.79
N ARG A 22 17.93 11.35 3.47
CA ARG A 22 17.92 11.29 4.94
C ARG A 22 19.18 10.57 5.40
N THR A 23 19.96 11.22 6.25
CA THR A 23 21.25 10.68 6.74
C THR A 23 21.14 9.31 7.41
N GLU A 24 19.98 9.02 7.99
CA GLU A 24 19.71 7.75 8.68
C GLU A 24 19.37 6.58 7.72
N GLU A 25 19.13 6.87 6.45
CA GLU A 25 18.62 5.90 5.48
C GLU A 25 19.52 5.76 4.24
N VAL A 26 20.69 6.40 4.24
CA VAL A 26 21.59 6.42 3.09
C VAL A 26 22.62 5.28 3.15
N ASN A 27 22.94 4.72 2.00
CA ASN A 27 24.06 3.80 1.85
C ASN A 27 25.35 4.61 1.65
N VAL A 28 26.42 4.23 2.33
CA VAL A 28 27.72 4.87 2.20
C VAL A 28 28.69 3.90 1.53
N VAL A 29 29.25 4.30 0.38
CA VAL A 29 30.18 3.51 -0.40
C VAL A 29 31.53 4.23 -0.49
N HIS A 30 32.58 3.54 -0.10
CA HIS A 30 33.96 3.99 -0.32
C HIS A 30 34.57 3.21 -1.47
N LEU A 31 34.95 3.92 -2.53
CA LEU A 31 35.52 3.33 -3.72
C LEU A 31 37.06 3.16 -3.59
N ASP A 32 37.58 2.07 -4.16
CA ASP A 32 39.01 1.84 -4.28
C ASP A 32 39.60 2.69 -5.42
N SER A 33 40.50 3.59 -5.08
CA SER A 33 41.15 4.48 -6.05
C SER A 33 42.02 3.78 -7.09
N ARG A 34 42.30 2.49 -6.94
CA ARG A 34 42.95 1.67 -7.96
C ARG A 34 42.01 1.27 -9.08
N GLN A 35 40.69 1.29 -8.83
CA GLN A 35 39.66 0.86 -9.78
C GLN A 35 38.81 2.00 -10.30
N PHE A 36 38.71 3.09 -9.52
CA PHE A 36 37.89 4.23 -9.84
C PHE A 36 38.69 5.51 -9.91
N THR A 37 38.33 6.39 -10.84
CA THR A 37 39.00 7.67 -11.04
C THR A 37 37.98 8.80 -11.04
N ALA A 38 38.27 9.86 -10.27
CA ALA A 38 37.48 11.08 -10.27
C ALA A 38 37.89 12.01 -11.42
N ARG A 39 36.94 12.79 -11.90
CA ARG A 39 37.16 13.83 -12.91
C ARG A 39 37.92 14.99 -12.29
N LEU A 40 38.97 15.44 -12.94
CA LEU A 40 39.73 16.63 -12.54
C LEU A 40 39.16 17.87 -13.26
N PRO A 41 39.27 19.09 -12.66
CA PRO A 41 39.96 19.40 -11.39
C PRO A 41 39.08 19.19 -10.12
N ASP A 42 37.76 19.21 -10.24
CA ASP A 42 36.86 19.40 -9.12
C ASP A 42 36.64 18.13 -8.29
N ARG A 43 36.96 16.96 -8.81
CA ARG A 43 36.78 15.64 -8.16
C ARG A 43 35.37 15.39 -7.63
N ASP A 44 34.36 16.07 -8.19
CA ASP A 44 32.96 16.00 -7.81
C ASP A 44 32.18 14.90 -8.53
N LYS A 45 32.80 14.29 -9.54
CA LYS A 45 32.22 13.26 -10.40
C LYS A 45 33.20 12.15 -10.74
N LEU A 46 32.66 10.99 -11.09
CA LEU A 46 33.43 9.88 -11.62
C LEU A 46 33.69 10.05 -13.15
N ILE A 47 34.79 9.54 -13.64
CA ILE A 47 34.97 9.33 -15.09
C ILE A 47 33.99 8.21 -15.48
N ASP A 48 33.29 8.37 -16.63
CA ASP A 48 32.25 7.47 -17.11
C ASP A 48 31.15 7.24 -16.06
N GLU A 49 30.70 8.31 -15.43
CA GLU A 49 29.78 8.34 -14.28
C GLU A 49 28.61 7.35 -14.42
N ASP A 50 27.89 7.40 -15.56
CA ASP A 50 26.72 6.52 -15.79
C ASP A 50 27.07 5.03 -15.74
N LEU A 51 28.24 4.67 -16.25
CA LEU A 51 28.72 3.29 -16.20
C LEU A 51 29.09 2.87 -14.79
N GLN A 52 29.80 3.75 -14.08
CA GLN A 52 30.23 3.48 -12.71
C GLN A 52 29.06 3.43 -11.74
N VAL A 53 28.06 4.31 -11.90
CA VAL A 53 26.83 4.29 -11.10
C VAL A 53 26.09 2.96 -11.26
N ARG A 54 25.91 2.48 -12.49
CA ARG A 54 25.28 1.17 -12.72
C ARG A 54 26.06 0.01 -12.08
N ARG A 55 27.39 0.06 -12.15
CA ARG A 55 28.26 -0.93 -11.51
C ARG A 55 28.11 -0.91 -9.99
N ILE A 56 28.11 0.28 -9.38
CA ILE A 56 27.92 0.46 -7.93
C ILE A 56 26.54 -0.04 -7.51
N ASP A 57 25.47 0.32 -8.24
CA ASP A 57 24.10 -0.14 -7.95
C ASP A 57 24.00 -1.68 -8.02
N ALA A 58 24.59 -2.30 -9.02
CA ALA A 58 24.62 -3.75 -9.16
C ALA A 58 25.34 -4.44 -7.99
N GLU A 59 26.49 -3.90 -7.56
CA GLU A 59 27.23 -4.44 -6.43
C GLU A 59 26.48 -4.25 -5.10
N LEU A 60 25.85 -3.10 -4.90
CA LEU A 60 24.99 -2.85 -3.73
C LEU A 60 23.80 -3.81 -3.70
N LYS A 61 23.15 -4.00 -4.84
CA LYS A 61 22.05 -4.96 -4.98
C LYS A 61 22.51 -6.37 -4.60
N ALA A 62 23.66 -6.81 -5.12
CA ALA A 62 24.25 -8.12 -4.78
C ALA A 62 24.66 -8.21 -3.30
N CYS A 63 25.18 -7.13 -2.73
CA CYS A 63 25.53 -7.05 -1.31
C CYS A 63 24.28 -7.19 -0.43
N TRP A 64 23.20 -6.47 -0.75
CA TRP A 64 21.93 -6.61 -0.04
C TRP A 64 21.37 -8.02 -0.15
N ARG A 65 21.45 -8.65 -1.33
CA ARG A 65 21.03 -10.06 -1.51
C ARG A 65 21.71 -10.97 -0.52
N ARG A 66 23.06 -10.94 -0.48
CA ARG A 66 23.86 -11.75 0.47
C ARG A 66 23.53 -11.45 1.93
N THR A 67 23.35 -10.18 2.26
CA THR A 67 22.97 -9.77 3.63
C THR A 67 21.62 -10.36 4.05
N LEU A 68 20.62 -10.27 3.19
CA LEU A 68 19.29 -10.79 3.45
C LEU A 68 19.29 -12.32 3.55
N GLU A 69 19.97 -13.02 2.64
CA GLU A 69 20.11 -14.49 2.67
C GLU A 69 20.82 -14.97 3.93
N THR A 70 21.80 -14.21 4.41
CA THR A 70 22.53 -14.54 5.66
C THR A 70 21.69 -14.27 6.89
N ALA A 71 20.91 -13.18 6.91
CA ALA A 71 20.10 -12.78 8.05
C ALA A 71 18.85 -13.66 8.22
N LYS A 72 18.25 -14.10 7.11
CA LYS A 72 16.98 -14.83 7.10
C LYS A 72 16.96 -16.07 7.99
N PRO A 73 17.94 -16.99 7.93
CA PRO A 73 17.95 -18.18 8.79
C PRO A 73 18.29 -17.89 10.27
N GLN A 74 18.72 -16.68 10.61
CA GLN A 74 19.12 -16.29 11.96
C GLN A 74 18.01 -15.62 12.76
N LEU A 75 16.88 -15.30 12.12
CA LEU A 75 15.77 -14.56 12.71
C LEU A 75 14.48 -15.36 12.58
N SER A 76 13.50 -15.07 13.46
CA SER A 76 12.14 -15.54 13.20
C SER A 76 11.56 -14.82 11.97
N PRO A 77 10.57 -15.44 11.29
CA PRO A 77 9.91 -14.81 10.14
C PRO A 77 9.45 -13.38 10.44
N GLU A 78 8.82 -13.14 11.58
CA GLU A 78 8.30 -11.84 12.01
C GLU A 78 9.42 -10.82 12.13
N HIS A 79 10.49 -11.14 12.85
CA HIS A 79 11.63 -10.27 13.03
C HIS A 79 12.38 -10.00 11.72
N PHE A 80 12.45 -11.02 10.84
CA PHE A 80 13.06 -10.81 9.53
C PHE A 80 12.24 -9.85 8.67
N VAL A 81 10.92 -10.03 8.60
CA VAL A 81 10.02 -9.16 7.84
C VAL A 81 10.02 -7.74 8.42
N GLU A 82 9.85 -7.59 9.74
CA GLU A 82 9.85 -6.30 10.40
C GLU A 82 11.10 -5.50 10.10
N ARG A 83 12.26 -6.15 10.16
CA ARG A 83 13.56 -5.52 10.01
C ARG A 83 13.95 -5.27 8.56
N TYR A 84 13.67 -6.22 7.67
CA TYR A 84 14.28 -6.25 6.34
C TYR A 84 13.31 -6.12 5.17
N TYR A 85 12.00 -6.10 5.38
CA TYR A 85 11.02 -5.96 4.30
C TYR A 85 11.33 -4.74 3.41
N ARG A 86 11.57 -3.58 4.02
CA ARG A 86 11.86 -2.34 3.27
C ARG A 86 13.12 -2.46 2.42
N ALA A 87 14.16 -3.12 2.92
CA ALA A 87 15.38 -3.38 2.16
C ALA A 87 15.11 -4.35 1.01
N ALA A 88 14.41 -5.45 1.26
CA ALA A 88 14.03 -6.41 0.22
C ALA A 88 13.23 -5.74 -0.89
N ARG A 89 12.25 -4.90 -0.55
CA ARG A 89 11.45 -4.12 -1.52
C ARG A 89 12.31 -3.13 -2.30
N ALA A 90 13.12 -2.31 -1.60
CA ALA A 90 13.93 -1.27 -2.22
C ALA A 90 14.97 -1.84 -3.20
N TRP A 91 15.56 -3.00 -2.89
CA TRP A 91 16.60 -3.62 -3.69
C TRP A 91 16.10 -4.72 -4.63
N GLY A 92 14.78 -4.94 -4.70
CA GLY A 92 14.17 -5.90 -5.61
C GLY A 92 14.44 -7.36 -5.24
N HIS A 93 14.43 -7.68 -3.95
CA HIS A 93 14.64 -9.01 -3.39
C HIS A 93 13.39 -9.56 -2.67
N LEU A 94 12.20 -9.15 -3.10
CA LEU A 94 10.92 -9.61 -2.52
C LEU A 94 10.71 -11.12 -2.66
N ASP A 95 11.39 -11.78 -3.60
CA ASP A 95 11.38 -13.22 -3.77
C ASP A 95 11.84 -13.98 -2.52
N LEU A 96 12.67 -13.35 -1.68
CA LEU A 96 13.10 -13.93 -0.40
C LEU A 96 11.98 -14.05 0.64
N LEU A 97 10.83 -13.46 0.40
CA LEU A 97 9.67 -13.51 1.30
C LEU A 97 8.67 -14.59 0.90
N ASN A 98 8.82 -15.21 -0.28
CA ASN A 98 7.83 -16.14 -0.85
C ASN A 98 7.55 -17.38 -0.01
N ASP A 99 8.50 -17.82 0.79
CA ASP A 99 8.44 -19.01 1.65
C ASP A 99 8.11 -18.67 3.12
N LEU A 100 7.83 -17.41 3.41
CA LEU A 100 7.38 -16.98 4.74
C LEU A 100 5.85 -17.01 4.80
N ASP A 101 5.30 -17.62 5.82
CA ASP A 101 3.85 -17.74 6.02
C ASP A 101 3.23 -16.53 6.74
N ILE A 102 3.82 -15.35 6.54
CA ILE A 102 3.35 -14.08 7.11
C ILE A 102 3.42 -12.97 6.08
N LEU A 103 2.56 -11.96 6.24
CA LEU A 103 2.57 -10.73 5.45
C LEU A 103 3.16 -9.56 6.26
N PRO A 104 3.97 -8.69 5.64
CA PRO A 104 4.35 -7.44 6.27
C PRO A 104 3.12 -6.62 6.68
N ALA A 105 3.03 -6.23 7.95
CA ALA A 105 1.91 -5.42 8.45
C ALA A 105 1.73 -4.12 7.65
N SER A 106 2.82 -3.55 7.14
CA SER A 106 2.81 -2.33 6.33
C SER A 106 2.15 -2.47 4.96
N LEU A 107 1.81 -3.68 4.54
CA LEU A 107 1.06 -3.95 3.31
C LEU A 107 -0.44 -4.06 3.53
N CYS A 108 -0.88 -4.10 4.77
CA CYS A 108 -2.28 -4.28 5.13
C CYS A 108 -2.78 -3.08 5.92
N GLU A 109 -3.93 -2.55 5.52
CA GLU A 109 -4.59 -1.45 6.21
C GLU A 109 -6.03 -1.83 6.55
N SER A 110 -6.49 -1.38 7.71
CA SER A 110 -7.89 -1.47 8.13
C SER A 110 -8.63 -0.22 7.70
N ILE A 111 -9.87 -0.37 7.23
CA ILE A 111 -10.73 0.75 6.89
C ILE A 111 -11.45 1.18 8.18
N VAL A 112 -11.03 2.31 8.76
CA VAL A 112 -11.54 2.80 10.06
C VAL A 112 -12.52 3.97 9.94
N GLY A 113 -12.53 4.64 8.80
CA GLY A 113 -13.37 5.81 8.52
C GLY A 113 -14.20 5.66 7.25
N TYR A 114 -14.70 6.78 6.76
CA TYR A 114 -15.50 6.88 5.55
C TYR A 114 -14.69 7.54 4.43
N PRO A 115 -14.55 6.90 3.27
CA PRO A 115 -13.75 7.45 2.16
C PRO A 115 -14.33 8.71 1.54
N ILE A 116 -15.64 8.96 1.73
CA ILE A 116 -16.39 10.08 1.13
C ILE A 116 -15.89 11.46 1.61
N GLN A 117 -15.18 11.52 2.74
CA GLN A 117 -14.65 12.77 3.30
C GLN A 117 -13.17 13.01 2.96
N ALA A 118 -12.54 12.12 2.21
CA ALA A 118 -11.15 12.26 1.85
C ALA A 118 -10.97 13.38 0.80
N GLU A 119 -10.57 14.56 1.24
CA GLU A 119 -10.15 15.62 0.34
C GLU A 119 -8.78 15.27 -0.27
N HIS A 120 -8.68 15.26 -1.60
CA HIS A 120 -7.42 15.30 -2.37
C HIS A 120 -6.37 14.24 -2.00
N GLY A 121 -6.77 12.99 -1.85
CA GLY A 121 -5.83 11.88 -1.69
C GLY A 121 -5.41 11.61 -0.25
N ASP A 122 -6.01 12.27 0.71
CA ASP A 122 -5.87 11.90 2.12
C ASP A 122 -6.50 10.52 2.37
N ARG A 123 -5.76 9.65 3.03
CA ARG A 123 -6.19 8.29 3.36
C ARG A 123 -6.41 8.12 4.87
N ASP A 124 -6.87 9.17 5.55
CA ASP A 124 -7.10 9.21 7.00
C ASP A 124 -8.11 8.18 7.50
N PHE A 125 -8.93 7.66 6.58
CA PHE A 125 -9.88 6.57 6.85
C PHE A 125 -9.22 5.19 6.86
N LEU A 126 -7.90 5.09 6.60
CA LEU A 126 -7.11 3.87 6.69
C LEU A 126 -6.21 3.89 7.90
N SER A 127 -6.04 2.73 8.50
CA SER A 127 -5.13 2.55 9.65
C SER A 127 -4.27 1.31 9.42
N PRO A 128 -2.94 1.41 9.63
CA PRO A 128 -2.07 0.24 9.57
C PRO A 128 -2.54 -0.85 10.53
N VAL A 129 -2.44 -2.11 10.11
CA VAL A 129 -2.71 -3.23 11.01
C VAL A 129 -1.57 -3.40 12.02
N VAL A 130 -1.92 -3.79 13.24
CA VAL A 130 -0.96 -3.95 14.34
C VAL A 130 -0.21 -5.28 14.22
N SER A 131 -0.90 -6.34 13.81
CA SER A 131 -0.34 -7.69 13.69
C SER A 131 -0.10 -8.04 12.22
N MET A 132 0.97 -8.78 11.96
CA MET A 132 1.23 -9.35 10.64
C MET A 132 0.22 -10.46 10.37
N PRO A 133 -0.59 -10.38 9.29
CA PRO A 133 -1.48 -11.48 8.91
C PRO A 133 -0.67 -12.72 8.55
N THR A 134 -1.11 -13.88 9.04
CA THR A 134 -0.51 -15.16 8.69
C THR A 134 -1.16 -15.75 7.44
N ARG A 135 -0.48 -16.72 6.84
CA ARG A 135 -1.03 -17.48 5.73
C ARG A 135 -2.30 -18.23 6.15
N ASP A 136 -2.30 -18.83 7.32
CA ASP A 136 -3.47 -19.54 7.87
C ASP A 136 -4.67 -18.59 8.06
N ASP A 137 -4.45 -17.35 8.52
CA ASP A 137 -5.52 -16.35 8.65
C ASP A 137 -6.15 -16.02 7.29
N VAL A 138 -5.32 -15.92 6.25
CA VAL A 138 -5.79 -15.60 4.90
C VAL A 138 -6.46 -16.82 4.24
N GLU A 139 -5.85 -17.99 4.31
CA GLU A 139 -6.38 -19.23 3.72
C GLU A 139 -7.67 -19.70 4.39
N SER A 140 -7.81 -19.52 5.71
CA SER A 140 -9.04 -19.81 6.43
C SER A 140 -10.15 -18.78 6.18
N GLY A 141 -9.81 -17.62 5.61
CA GLY A 141 -10.74 -16.50 5.39
C GLY A 141 -10.99 -15.64 6.64
N ALA A 142 -10.25 -15.84 7.73
CA ALA A 142 -10.28 -14.98 8.91
C ALA A 142 -9.80 -13.54 8.56
N VAL A 143 -8.84 -13.44 7.64
CA VAL A 143 -8.40 -12.20 7.03
C VAL A 143 -8.65 -12.26 5.53
N LYS A 144 -9.51 -11.38 5.02
CA LYS A 144 -9.73 -11.22 3.58
C LYS A 144 -8.94 -10.02 3.06
N LEU A 145 -8.15 -10.25 2.02
CA LEU A 145 -7.32 -9.25 1.36
C LEU A 145 -8.05 -8.69 0.13
N VAL A 146 -8.19 -7.37 0.07
CA VAL A 146 -8.83 -6.69 -1.05
C VAL A 146 -7.93 -5.59 -1.61
N VAL A 147 -8.02 -5.36 -2.90
CA VAL A 147 -7.44 -4.20 -3.58
C VAL A 147 -8.54 -3.22 -3.88
N LEU A 148 -8.30 -1.98 -3.46
CA LEU A 148 -9.14 -0.81 -3.67
C LEU A 148 -8.19 0.37 -3.90
N ASP A 149 -8.10 0.87 -5.12
CA ASP A 149 -7.12 1.90 -5.50
C ASP A 149 -7.73 3.29 -5.55
N ASP A 150 -8.96 3.44 -6.03
CA ASP A 150 -9.63 4.72 -6.20
C ASP A 150 -10.69 4.97 -5.13
N VAL A 151 -10.79 6.22 -4.68
CA VAL A 151 -11.74 6.70 -3.65
C VAL A 151 -12.84 7.56 -4.31
N GLY A 152 -13.03 7.46 -5.62
CA GLY A 152 -14.09 8.18 -6.32
C GLY A 152 -15.51 7.74 -5.91
N ASP A 153 -16.51 8.57 -6.24
CA ASP A 153 -17.92 8.32 -5.93
C ASP A 153 -18.41 6.97 -6.45
N ASP A 154 -17.89 6.53 -7.61
CA ASP A 154 -18.25 5.26 -8.23
C ASP A 154 -17.79 4.05 -7.42
N ASN A 155 -16.73 4.20 -6.61
CA ASN A 155 -16.15 3.13 -5.79
C ASN A 155 -16.56 3.19 -4.31
N ALA A 156 -17.28 4.22 -3.89
CA ALA A 156 -17.67 4.39 -2.48
C ALA A 156 -18.37 3.15 -1.89
N ALA A 157 -19.24 2.51 -2.66
CA ALA A 157 -19.95 1.31 -2.23
C ALA A 157 -19.02 0.12 -1.98
N HIS A 158 -17.94 -0.04 -2.77
CA HIS A 158 -16.92 -1.07 -2.59
C HIS A 158 -16.18 -0.87 -1.25
N TRP A 159 -15.76 0.36 -0.98
CA TRP A 159 -15.12 0.73 0.28
C TRP A 159 -16.03 0.48 1.50
N MET A 160 -17.31 0.84 1.38
CA MET A 160 -18.28 0.65 2.44
C MET A 160 -18.54 -0.82 2.76
N LEU A 161 -18.64 -1.68 1.73
CA LEU A 161 -18.76 -3.12 1.94
C LEU A 161 -17.50 -3.68 2.61
N ALA A 162 -16.31 -3.35 2.10
CA ALA A 162 -15.05 -3.82 2.65
C ALA A 162 -14.88 -3.42 4.12
N ARG A 163 -15.21 -2.17 4.46
CA ARG A 163 -15.23 -1.67 5.84
C ARG A 163 -16.17 -2.48 6.72
N HIS A 164 -17.43 -2.63 6.31
CA HIS A 164 -18.45 -3.35 7.07
C HIS A 164 -18.08 -4.82 7.32
N LYS A 165 -17.43 -5.44 6.35
CA LYS A 165 -16.93 -6.82 6.44
C LYS A 165 -15.60 -6.95 7.21
N GLY A 166 -14.93 -5.85 7.56
CA GLY A 166 -13.64 -5.86 8.22
C GLY A 166 -12.50 -6.39 7.34
N TRP A 167 -12.66 -6.29 6.02
CA TRP A 167 -11.62 -6.70 5.07
C TRP A 167 -10.40 -5.79 5.16
N ARG A 168 -9.23 -6.28 4.73
CA ARG A 168 -7.97 -5.55 4.76
C ARG A 168 -7.62 -5.06 3.36
N VAL A 169 -7.40 -3.76 3.22
CA VAL A 169 -6.82 -3.20 1.99
C VAL A 169 -5.37 -3.65 1.92
N PHE A 170 -4.98 -4.20 0.78
CA PHE A 170 -3.69 -4.86 0.61
C PHE A 170 -2.89 -4.24 -0.55
N ASP A 171 -1.66 -3.77 -0.26
CA ASP A 171 -0.69 -3.36 -1.27
C ASP A 171 -0.08 -4.60 -1.95
N TRP A 172 -0.80 -5.14 -2.93
CA TRP A 172 -0.41 -6.35 -3.65
C TRP A 172 0.87 -6.20 -4.50
N ILE A 173 1.26 -4.94 -4.84
CA ILE A 173 2.52 -4.63 -5.52
C ILE A 173 3.73 -4.78 -4.57
N GLY A 174 3.46 -4.70 -3.26
CA GLY A 174 4.48 -4.85 -2.23
C GLY A 174 4.99 -6.27 -2.01
N VAL A 175 4.47 -7.27 -2.71
CA VAL A 175 4.94 -8.66 -2.69
C VAL A 175 5.43 -9.12 -4.06
N HIS A 176 6.25 -10.17 -4.07
CA HIS A 176 6.75 -10.77 -5.31
C HIS A 176 5.61 -11.47 -6.09
N ASP A 177 5.74 -11.55 -7.43
CA ASP A 177 4.70 -12.13 -8.29
C ASP A 177 4.32 -13.58 -7.97
N LYS A 178 5.23 -14.34 -7.37
CA LYS A 178 5.02 -15.73 -6.97
C LYS A 178 4.69 -15.88 -5.49
N HIS A 179 4.41 -14.79 -4.78
CA HIS A 179 4.05 -14.86 -3.36
C HIS A 179 2.67 -15.50 -3.20
N TRP A 180 2.52 -16.37 -2.19
CA TRP A 180 1.29 -17.13 -1.94
C TRP A 180 0.05 -16.24 -1.75
N SER A 181 0.22 -15.05 -1.16
CA SER A 181 -0.91 -14.15 -0.90
C SER A 181 -1.62 -13.66 -2.17
N ARG A 182 -0.94 -13.59 -3.32
CA ARG A 182 -1.53 -13.08 -4.56
C ARG A 182 -2.75 -13.87 -5.06
N GLN A 183 -2.81 -15.15 -4.79
CA GLN A 183 -3.96 -15.98 -5.16
C GLN A 183 -5.19 -15.77 -4.26
N HIS A 184 -5.01 -15.07 -3.14
CA HIS A 184 -6.07 -14.79 -2.17
C HIS A 184 -6.52 -13.33 -2.19
N VAL A 185 -6.00 -12.53 -3.12
CA VAL A 185 -6.36 -11.12 -3.28
C VAL A 185 -7.59 -11.00 -4.16
N ARG A 186 -8.53 -10.17 -3.73
CA ARG A 186 -9.74 -9.86 -4.48
C ARG A 186 -9.69 -8.40 -4.94
N PHE A 187 -9.87 -8.17 -6.23
CA PHE A 187 -9.93 -6.84 -6.84
C PHE A 187 -11.38 -6.39 -6.89
N LEU A 188 -11.80 -5.63 -5.90
CA LEU A 188 -13.22 -5.29 -5.73
C LEU A 188 -13.74 -4.36 -6.83
N GLU A 189 -12.91 -3.47 -7.36
CA GLU A 189 -13.31 -2.52 -8.41
C GLU A 189 -13.65 -3.21 -9.74
N GLU A 190 -13.18 -4.43 -9.96
CA GLU A 190 -13.50 -5.24 -11.13
C GLU A 190 -14.86 -5.93 -11.02
N GLU A 191 -15.47 -5.92 -9.82
CA GLU A 191 -16.72 -6.61 -9.56
C GLU A 191 -17.92 -5.66 -9.64
N SER A 192 -19.02 -6.16 -10.21
CA SER A 192 -20.26 -5.41 -10.27
C SER A 192 -20.82 -5.18 -8.87
N VAL A 193 -21.26 -3.95 -8.63
CA VAL A 193 -21.89 -3.54 -7.37
C VAL A 193 -23.36 -3.25 -7.60
N ALA A 194 -24.20 -3.60 -6.61
CA ALA A 194 -25.59 -3.20 -6.54
C ALA A 194 -25.86 -2.54 -5.19
N VAL A 195 -26.50 -1.37 -5.22
CA VAL A 195 -26.86 -0.61 -4.03
C VAL A 195 -28.37 -0.40 -4.02
N GLU A 196 -29.03 -0.84 -2.96
CA GLU A 196 -30.49 -0.81 -2.82
C GLU A 196 -30.87 -0.19 -1.48
N PRO A 197 -31.84 0.76 -1.44
CA PRO A 197 -32.38 1.25 -0.18
C PRO A 197 -33.27 0.18 0.46
N VAL A 198 -33.18 0.03 1.77
CA VAL A 198 -34.11 -0.80 2.57
C VAL A 198 -35.09 0.13 3.28
N ALA A 199 -36.39 -0.08 3.06
CA ALA A 199 -37.44 0.76 3.59
C ALA A 199 -37.23 2.26 3.28
N GLU A 200 -37.22 2.61 2.01
CA GLU A 200 -37.13 3.98 1.51
C GLU A 200 -38.27 4.83 2.09
N THR A 201 -37.92 5.99 2.66
CA THR A 201 -38.87 6.93 3.25
C THR A 201 -39.03 8.22 2.47
N LEU A 202 -37.99 8.66 1.81
CA LEU A 202 -37.97 9.88 1.00
C LEU A 202 -36.95 9.75 -0.14
N ARG A 203 -37.34 10.26 -1.29
CA ARG A 203 -36.44 10.46 -2.44
C ARG A 203 -36.57 11.90 -2.92
N THR A 204 -35.48 12.62 -3.01
CA THR A 204 -35.44 13.99 -3.49
C THR A 204 -34.16 14.26 -4.28
N THR A 205 -34.22 15.25 -5.16
CA THR A 205 -33.03 15.73 -5.87
C THR A 205 -32.60 17.05 -5.25
N LEU A 206 -31.33 17.16 -4.87
CA LEU A 206 -30.78 18.40 -4.35
C LEU A 206 -30.22 19.26 -5.51
N GLU A 207 -30.56 20.52 -5.51
CA GLU A 207 -29.94 21.49 -6.42
C GLU A 207 -28.53 21.82 -5.94
N GLY A 208 -27.53 21.31 -6.67
CA GLY A 208 -26.12 21.66 -6.50
C GLY A 208 -25.64 22.61 -7.58
N ARG A 209 -24.48 23.22 -7.38
CA ARG A 209 -23.88 24.14 -8.35
C ARG A 209 -23.46 23.44 -9.65
N TRP A 210 -22.98 22.20 -9.53
CA TRP A 210 -22.38 21.45 -10.64
C TRP A 210 -22.96 20.07 -10.85
N VAL A 211 -23.53 19.47 -9.79
CA VAL A 211 -24.16 18.15 -9.79
C VAL A 211 -25.48 18.22 -9.05
N TRP A 212 -26.42 17.37 -9.44
CA TRP A 212 -27.77 17.31 -8.88
C TRP A 212 -27.99 15.90 -8.35
N PRO A 213 -27.41 15.56 -7.19
CA PRO A 213 -27.50 14.22 -6.66
C PRO A 213 -28.92 13.90 -6.20
N THR A 214 -29.35 12.68 -6.45
CA THR A 214 -30.57 12.15 -5.86
C THR A 214 -30.26 11.65 -4.46
N VAL A 215 -30.90 12.22 -3.44
CA VAL A 215 -30.77 11.77 -2.07
C VAL A 215 -31.94 10.85 -1.73
N ILE A 216 -31.63 9.70 -1.16
CA ILE A 216 -32.59 8.65 -0.80
C ILE A 216 -32.44 8.37 0.70
N LEU A 217 -33.48 8.74 1.48
CA LEU A 217 -33.54 8.40 2.90
C LEU A 217 -34.16 7.01 3.05
N CYS A 218 -33.51 6.16 3.84
CA CYS A 218 -33.93 4.78 4.05
C CYS A 218 -33.57 4.31 5.46
N GLN A 219 -34.03 3.14 5.89
CA GLN A 219 -33.63 2.57 7.19
C GLN A 219 -32.20 1.98 7.14
N ALA A 220 -31.82 1.40 6.01
CA ALA A 220 -30.50 0.84 5.78
C ALA A 220 -30.19 0.87 4.28
N VAL A 221 -28.92 0.77 3.95
CA VAL A 221 -28.44 0.60 2.57
C VAL A 221 -27.91 -0.81 2.40
N ARG A 222 -28.49 -1.54 1.47
CA ARG A 222 -27.98 -2.86 1.09
C ARG A 222 -26.98 -2.73 -0.02
N VAL A 223 -25.75 -3.16 0.24
CA VAL A 223 -24.66 -3.19 -0.75
C VAL A 223 -24.32 -4.63 -1.06
N LYS A 224 -24.30 -4.98 -2.35
CA LYS A 224 -23.95 -6.32 -2.84
C LYS A 224 -22.81 -6.21 -3.84
N ILE A 225 -21.75 -7.01 -3.65
CA ILE A 225 -20.62 -7.12 -4.58
C ILE A 225 -20.29 -8.59 -4.73
N GLY A 226 -20.43 -9.12 -5.94
CA GLY A 226 -20.30 -10.56 -6.17
C GLY A 226 -21.27 -11.35 -5.29
N GLY A 227 -20.73 -12.29 -4.49
CA GLY A 227 -21.54 -13.09 -3.55
C GLY A 227 -21.66 -12.51 -2.15
N ASP A 228 -21.05 -11.35 -1.86
CA ASP A 228 -21.08 -10.72 -0.54
C ASP A 228 -22.15 -9.63 -0.46
N GLU A 229 -22.80 -9.54 0.71
CA GLU A 229 -23.83 -8.54 0.99
C GLU A 229 -23.59 -7.91 2.37
N ALA A 230 -23.84 -6.61 2.49
CA ALA A 230 -23.88 -5.89 3.78
C ALA A 230 -25.10 -4.99 3.87
N LEU A 231 -25.58 -4.79 5.11
CA LEU A 231 -26.57 -3.77 5.47
C LEU A 231 -25.85 -2.66 6.23
N ILE A 232 -25.77 -1.49 5.62
CA ILE A 232 -25.11 -0.32 6.18
C ILE A 232 -26.17 0.59 6.80
N THR A 233 -26.01 0.88 8.08
CA THR A 233 -26.96 1.69 8.87
C THR A 233 -26.31 2.92 9.48
N ASP A 234 -24.99 3.01 9.46
CA ASP A 234 -24.18 3.98 10.19
C ASP A 234 -23.49 5.01 9.29
N ALA A 235 -23.70 4.93 7.97
CA ALA A 235 -23.07 5.84 7.02
C ALA A 235 -23.86 5.98 5.72
N ALA A 236 -23.74 7.12 5.07
CA ALA A 236 -24.21 7.31 3.71
C ALA A 236 -23.37 6.52 2.70
N VAL A 237 -24.00 6.08 1.61
CA VAL A 237 -23.35 5.38 0.51
C VAL A 237 -23.63 6.14 -0.78
N CYS A 238 -22.58 6.56 -1.48
CA CYS A 238 -22.70 7.16 -2.81
C CYS A 238 -22.57 6.05 -3.86
N HIS A 239 -23.46 6.04 -4.84
CA HIS A 239 -23.41 5.13 -5.96
C HIS A 239 -24.30 5.63 -7.09
N ASP A 240 -23.79 5.65 -8.32
CA ASP A 240 -24.50 5.98 -9.55
C ASP A 240 -25.34 7.30 -9.45
N GLY A 241 -24.68 8.37 -9.00
CA GLY A 241 -25.31 9.68 -8.83
C GLY A 241 -26.36 9.78 -7.71
N CYS A 242 -26.52 8.72 -6.92
CA CYS A 242 -27.38 8.68 -5.77
C CYS A 242 -26.60 8.72 -4.46
N ILE A 243 -27.15 9.40 -3.45
CA ILE A 243 -26.65 9.39 -2.08
C ILE A 243 -27.69 8.70 -1.22
N TYR A 244 -27.41 7.50 -0.77
CA TYR A 244 -28.26 6.72 0.12
C TYR A 244 -27.92 7.06 1.56
N VAL A 245 -28.87 7.57 2.32
CA VAL A 245 -28.67 8.00 3.70
C VAL A 245 -29.52 7.16 4.63
N PRO A 246 -28.91 6.30 5.45
CA PRO A 246 -29.64 5.57 6.48
C PRO A 246 -30.19 6.54 7.51
N ALA A 247 -31.50 6.49 7.78
CA ALA A 247 -32.18 7.31 8.76
C ALA A 247 -32.14 6.73 10.19
N GLY A 248 -31.32 5.72 10.41
CA GLY A 248 -31.08 5.14 11.72
C GLY A 248 -30.03 5.95 12.48
N GLU A 249 -30.51 6.74 13.46
CA GLU A 249 -29.73 7.55 14.39
C GLU A 249 -29.21 8.89 13.85
N THR A 250 -30.11 9.81 13.57
CA THR A 250 -29.86 11.22 13.77
C THR A 250 -29.89 11.51 15.29
N SER A 251 -28.86 11.08 15.99
CA SER A 251 -28.58 11.68 17.29
C SER A 251 -27.71 12.91 17.04
N GLY A 252 -28.38 14.05 17.09
CA GLY A 252 -27.97 15.41 17.28
C GLY A 252 -26.70 15.97 16.68
#